data_a9b9d6097922941efe347960fe819790
#
_entry.id   a9b9d6097922941efe347960fe819790
#
_cell.length_a   1.000
_cell.length_b   1.000
_cell.length_c   1.000
_cell.angle_alpha   90.00
_cell.angle_beta   90.00
_cell.angle_gamma   90.00
#
_symmetry.space_group_name_H-M   'P 1'
#
loop_
_entity.id
_entity.type
_entity.pdbx_description
1 polymer ?
#
loop_
_entity_poly.entity_id
_entity_poly.type
_entity_poly.pdbx_seq_one_letter_code
_entity_poly.pdbx_strand_id
1 'polypeptide(L)'
;SEVVGQFDVRFPGSNQCPDEVVFDVIAENLVGETLVDPNGPFEAMVADDLLVMESEDGESDDGWSFSLRSDDASTGIWNRRVPGPGDVFGPMSGWADDGGCFMTGTGDGDVDSGVTTLESPPLDPLGMIRPTIRYRRWLQSENVIAAEDRFEVEMSHDGGTTWSLVDLVTYGTSEWIEVDLSLSGPSAASPVRLRFSVRDLGEDSTVVAAVDQ
;
A
#
# COMPACT_ATOMS: atom_id res chain seq x y z
N SER A 1 -27.53 9.23 -13.40
CA SER A 1 -27.19 7.86 -13.04
C SER A 1 -25.76 7.60 -13.49
N GLU A 2 -24.91 7.42 -12.52
CA GLU A 2 -23.52 7.03 -12.75
C GLU A 2 -23.53 5.58 -13.28
N VAL A 3 -22.97 5.35 -14.47
CA VAL A 3 -22.76 4.01 -14.99
C VAL A 3 -21.33 3.64 -14.64
N VAL A 4 -21.17 2.85 -13.60
CA VAL A 4 -19.88 2.24 -13.28
C VAL A 4 -19.76 0.97 -14.13
N GLY A 5 -18.78 0.93 -15.00
CA GLY A 5 -18.46 -0.23 -15.84
C GLY A 5 -16.97 -0.53 -15.77
N GLN A 6 -16.62 -1.81 -15.72
CA GLN A 6 -15.25 -2.26 -15.91
C GLN A 6 -15.07 -2.63 -17.38
N PHE A 7 -13.99 -2.17 -17.99
CA PHE A 7 -13.68 -2.43 -19.39
C PHE A 7 -12.28 -3.06 -19.50
N ASP A 8 -12.18 -4.14 -20.26
CA ASP A 8 -10.91 -4.71 -20.63
C ASP A 8 -10.43 -4.06 -21.93
N VAL A 9 -9.27 -3.41 -21.89
CA VAL A 9 -8.65 -2.80 -23.05
C VAL A 9 -7.45 -3.65 -23.48
N ARG A 10 -7.42 -4.03 -24.76
CA ARG A 10 -6.28 -4.75 -25.35
C ARG A 10 -5.52 -3.83 -26.29
N PHE A 11 -4.25 -3.65 -26.00
CA PHE A 11 -3.34 -2.94 -26.89
C PHE A 11 -2.77 -3.88 -27.95
N PRO A 12 -2.44 -3.38 -29.15
CA PRO A 12 -1.71 -4.16 -30.13
C PRO A 12 -0.36 -4.54 -29.53
N GLY A 13 0.10 -5.76 -29.82
CA GLY A 13 1.42 -6.21 -29.36
C GLY A 13 2.52 -5.30 -29.90
N SER A 14 3.48 -4.97 -29.05
CA SER A 14 4.72 -4.29 -29.45
C SER A 14 5.71 -5.30 -30.01
N ASN A 15 6.52 -4.87 -30.99
CA ASN A 15 7.65 -5.65 -31.49
C ASN A 15 8.95 -5.39 -30.70
N GLN A 16 8.88 -4.56 -29.66
CA GLN A 16 9.99 -4.19 -28.78
C GLN A 16 9.58 -4.39 -27.33
N CYS A 17 10.42 -5.02 -26.57
CA CYS A 17 10.29 -5.17 -25.12
C CYS A 17 11.55 -4.67 -24.44
N PRO A 18 11.45 -3.83 -23.42
CA PRO A 18 10.23 -3.16 -22.93
C PRO A 18 9.80 -2.02 -23.86
N ASP A 19 8.52 -1.81 -23.99
CA ASP A 19 7.93 -0.70 -24.74
C ASP A 19 6.90 0.03 -23.87
N GLU A 20 6.63 1.27 -24.20
CA GLU A 20 5.69 2.12 -23.47
C GLU A 20 4.52 2.49 -24.36
N VAL A 21 3.32 2.27 -23.88
CA VAL A 21 2.10 2.69 -24.53
C VAL A 21 1.51 3.86 -23.75
N VAL A 22 1.41 5.00 -24.40
CA VAL A 22 0.71 6.16 -23.86
C VAL A 22 -0.66 6.25 -24.50
N PHE A 23 -1.72 6.39 -23.71
CA PHE A 23 -3.08 6.42 -24.23
C PHE A 23 -3.99 7.36 -23.43
N ASP A 24 -5.04 7.84 -24.08
CA ASP A 24 -6.11 8.59 -23.45
C ASP A 24 -7.39 7.76 -23.38
N VAL A 25 -8.16 7.96 -22.33
CA VAL A 25 -9.51 7.40 -22.23
C VAL A 25 -10.52 8.46 -22.68
N ILE A 26 -11.29 8.13 -23.73
CA ILE A 26 -12.28 9.02 -24.31
C ILE A 26 -13.64 8.35 -24.25
N ALA A 27 -14.60 8.99 -23.61
CA ALA A 27 -16.00 8.58 -23.64
C ALA A 27 -16.78 9.41 -24.65
N GLU A 28 -17.61 8.75 -25.46
CA GLU A 28 -18.51 9.41 -26.41
C GLU A 28 -19.96 9.02 -26.07
N ASN A 29 -20.84 10.01 -26.02
CA ASN A 29 -22.26 9.76 -25.80
C ASN A 29 -23.01 9.54 -27.14
N LEU A 30 -24.29 9.15 -27.05
CA LEU A 30 -25.10 8.84 -28.21
C LEU A 30 -25.37 10.02 -29.19
N VAL A 31 -25.04 11.24 -28.78
CA VAL A 31 -25.17 12.45 -29.61
C VAL A 31 -23.83 12.94 -30.15
N GLY A 32 -22.76 12.19 -29.92
CA GLY A 32 -21.43 12.48 -30.46
C GLY A 32 -20.61 13.47 -29.62
N GLU A 33 -21.03 13.77 -28.42
CA GLU A 33 -20.20 14.55 -27.49
C GLU A 33 -19.14 13.65 -26.86
N THR A 34 -17.90 14.14 -26.84
CA THR A 34 -16.74 13.42 -26.31
C THR A 34 -16.26 14.06 -25.01
N LEU A 35 -15.86 13.22 -24.07
CA LEU A 35 -15.18 13.60 -22.84
C LEU A 35 -13.88 12.81 -22.74
N VAL A 36 -12.77 13.51 -22.62
CA VAL A 36 -11.45 12.94 -22.36
C VAL A 36 -11.27 12.88 -20.85
N ASP A 37 -10.77 11.77 -20.32
CA ASP A 37 -10.44 11.67 -18.89
C ASP A 37 -9.35 12.70 -18.54
N PRO A 38 -9.61 13.63 -17.61
CA PRO A 38 -8.65 14.69 -17.24
C PRO A 38 -7.42 14.16 -16.50
N ASN A 39 -7.44 12.90 -16.03
CA ASN A 39 -6.29 12.28 -15.37
C ASN A 39 -5.30 11.65 -16.35
N GLY A 40 -5.64 11.61 -17.66
CA GLY A 40 -4.73 11.16 -18.70
C GLY A 40 -3.73 12.25 -19.16
N PRO A 41 -2.78 11.90 -20.03
CA PRO A 41 -2.62 10.57 -20.61
C PRO A 41 -2.20 9.50 -19.59
N PHE A 42 -2.59 8.26 -19.85
CA PHE A 42 -2.21 7.10 -19.07
C PHE A 42 -1.04 6.38 -19.75
N GLU A 43 -0.20 5.76 -18.95
CA GLU A 43 0.95 4.99 -19.42
C GLU A 43 0.79 3.52 -19.04
N ALA A 44 1.10 2.63 -19.97
CA ALA A 44 1.21 1.21 -19.72
C ALA A 44 2.51 0.67 -20.29
N MET A 45 3.15 -0.21 -19.56
CA MET A 45 4.37 -0.86 -20.01
C MET A 45 4.02 -2.21 -20.68
N VAL A 46 4.62 -2.47 -21.83
CA VAL A 46 4.59 -3.78 -22.46
C VAL A 46 5.89 -4.49 -22.08
N ALA A 47 5.76 -5.61 -21.39
CA ALA A 47 6.88 -6.46 -21.01
C ALA A 47 6.53 -7.91 -21.32
N ASP A 48 7.56 -8.72 -21.57
CA ASP A 48 7.37 -10.17 -21.77
C ASP A 48 7.05 -10.87 -20.45
N ASP A 49 7.57 -10.33 -19.32
CA ASP A 49 7.35 -10.86 -17.98
C ASP A 49 7.66 -9.79 -16.93
N LEU A 50 7.17 -10.02 -15.71
CA LEU A 50 7.53 -9.27 -14.52
C LEU A 50 8.45 -10.14 -13.66
N LEU A 51 9.62 -9.61 -13.35
CA LEU A 51 10.56 -10.30 -12.47
C LEU A 51 10.39 -9.81 -11.03
N VAL A 52 9.96 -10.72 -10.15
CA VAL A 52 10.02 -10.48 -8.71
C VAL A 52 11.45 -10.68 -8.26
N MET A 53 12.09 -9.60 -7.81
CA MET A 53 13.51 -9.63 -7.40
C MET A 53 13.66 -9.87 -5.90
N GLU A 54 12.71 -9.40 -5.13
CA GLU A 54 12.68 -9.53 -3.68
C GLU A 54 11.22 -9.66 -3.25
N SER A 55 10.96 -10.52 -2.30
CA SER A 55 9.63 -10.85 -1.83
C SER A 55 9.71 -11.15 -0.34
N GLU A 56 8.91 -10.41 0.43
CA GLU A 56 8.72 -10.61 1.86
C GLU A 56 7.32 -11.16 2.06
N ASP A 57 7.21 -12.43 2.38
CA ASP A 57 5.93 -13.16 2.49
C ASP A 57 5.25 -13.00 3.86
N GLY A 58 5.75 -12.11 4.72
CA GLY A 58 5.22 -11.95 6.08
C GLY A 58 5.53 -13.13 7.02
N GLU A 59 6.30 -14.12 6.58
CA GLU A 59 6.62 -15.30 7.38
C GLU A 59 7.80 -15.10 8.33
N SER A 60 8.58 -14.02 8.14
CA SER A 60 9.62 -13.58 9.06
C SER A 60 9.54 -12.08 9.30
N ASP A 61 10.23 -11.62 10.35
CA ASP A 61 10.42 -10.18 10.65
C ASP A 61 11.85 -9.72 10.36
N ASP A 62 12.59 -10.50 9.57
CA ASP A 62 13.99 -10.25 9.28
C ASP A 62 14.21 -8.90 8.58
N GLY A 63 14.95 -8.03 9.24
CA GLY A 63 15.26 -6.69 8.75
C GLY A 63 14.13 -5.65 8.90
N TRP A 64 12.91 -6.05 9.28
CA TRP A 64 11.85 -5.15 9.65
C TRP A 64 12.08 -4.53 11.02
N SER A 65 11.62 -3.32 11.21
CA SER A 65 11.74 -2.60 12.48
C SER A 65 10.39 -2.04 12.90
N PHE A 66 10.03 -2.26 14.13
CA PHE A 66 8.80 -1.73 14.74
C PHE A 66 9.08 -1.20 16.14
N SER A 67 8.15 -0.46 16.70
CA SER A 67 8.32 0.27 17.96
C SER A 67 9.46 1.30 17.87
N LEU A 68 9.37 2.18 16.90
CA LEU A 68 10.37 3.21 16.68
C LEU A 68 10.37 4.23 17.84
N ARG A 69 11.46 4.96 17.98
CA ARG A 69 11.62 5.93 19.09
C ARG A 69 10.55 7.03 19.12
N SER A 70 9.91 7.30 17.99
CA SER A 70 8.82 8.27 17.85
C SER A 70 7.44 7.72 18.17
N ASP A 71 7.33 6.41 18.38
CA ASP A 71 6.06 5.75 18.65
C ASP A 71 5.64 6.00 20.09
N ASP A 72 4.37 6.32 20.27
CA ASP A 72 3.76 6.66 21.55
C ASP A 72 2.38 6.03 21.76
N ALA A 73 1.92 5.18 20.84
CA ALA A 73 0.71 4.41 21.02
C ALA A 73 0.77 3.57 22.31
N SER A 74 -0.29 3.61 23.09
CA SER A 74 -0.36 2.89 24.36
C SER A 74 -0.63 1.39 24.19
N THR A 75 -1.32 1.03 23.10
CA THR A 75 -1.64 -0.34 22.67
C THR A 75 -1.54 -0.47 21.15
N GLY A 76 -1.78 -1.65 20.63
CA GLY A 76 -1.83 -1.89 19.19
C GLY A 76 -0.50 -1.74 18.46
N ILE A 77 0.62 -1.99 19.14
CA ILE A 77 1.94 -1.91 18.52
C ILE A 77 2.07 -2.93 17.37
N TRP A 78 2.66 -2.52 16.26
CA TRP A 78 2.97 -3.41 15.15
C TRP A 78 3.72 -4.65 15.62
N ASN A 79 3.30 -5.80 15.11
CA ASN A 79 4.01 -7.05 15.25
C ASN A 79 3.72 -7.98 14.09
N ARG A 80 4.60 -8.93 13.86
CA ARG A 80 4.37 -10.02 12.93
C ARG A 80 3.57 -11.13 13.59
N ARG A 81 2.51 -11.60 12.94
CA ARG A 81 1.68 -12.70 13.47
C ARG A 81 0.83 -13.36 12.38
N VAL A 82 0.31 -14.52 12.67
CA VAL A 82 -0.73 -15.16 11.88
C VAL A 82 -2.10 -14.68 12.37
N PRO A 83 -2.87 -13.96 11.55
CA PRO A 83 -4.23 -13.53 11.91
C PRO A 83 -5.16 -14.74 12.07
N GLY A 84 -6.27 -14.54 12.77
CA GLY A 84 -7.23 -15.63 12.97
C GLY A 84 -8.55 -15.19 13.56
N PRO A 85 -9.46 -16.14 13.82
CA PRO A 85 -10.83 -15.84 14.29
C PRO A 85 -10.92 -15.10 15.63
N GLY A 86 -9.80 -14.98 16.33
CA GLY A 86 -9.72 -14.21 17.58
C GLY A 86 -9.41 -12.73 17.37
N ASP A 87 -9.04 -12.33 16.17
CA ASP A 87 -8.72 -10.95 15.83
C ASP A 87 -9.99 -10.24 15.33
N VAL A 88 -10.74 -9.67 16.27
CA VAL A 88 -12.12 -9.19 16.02
C VAL A 88 -12.16 -8.08 14.97
N PHE A 89 -11.13 -7.23 14.94
CA PHE A 89 -11.05 -6.06 14.07
C PHE A 89 -10.00 -6.17 12.97
N GLY A 90 -9.19 -7.24 12.99
CA GLY A 90 -8.15 -7.50 12.00
C GLY A 90 -8.62 -8.37 10.83
N PRO A 91 -7.75 -8.62 9.86
CA PRO A 91 -8.02 -9.60 8.81
C PRO A 91 -8.16 -11.01 9.41
N MET A 92 -8.93 -11.86 8.75
CA MET A 92 -9.13 -13.25 9.17
C MET A 92 -7.96 -14.16 8.79
N SER A 93 -7.13 -13.74 7.85
CA SER A 93 -5.94 -14.42 7.33
C SER A 93 -4.97 -13.38 6.76
N GLY A 94 -3.73 -13.78 6.49
CA GLY A 94 -2.85 -13.06 5.58
C GLY A 94 -3.47 -12.93 4.18
N TRP A 95 -2.84 -12.18 3.30
CA TRP A 95 -3.39 -11.91 1.96
C TRP A 95 -3.69 -13.18 1.16
N ALA A 96 -2.80 -14.13 1.14
CA ALA A 96 -2.92 -15.36 0.33
C ALA A 96 -3.65 -16.51 1.04
N ASP A 97 -4.40 -16.21 2.12
CA ASP A 97 -5.00 -17.21 3.00
C ASP A 97 -3.96 -18.14 3.67
N ASP A 98 -2.70 -17.79 3.66
CA ASP A 98 -1.59 -18.50 4.23
C ASP A 98 -0.74 -17.59 5.13
N GLY A 99 -0.22 -18.13 6.17
CA GLY A 99 0.85 -17.56 6.95
C GLY A 99 0.56 -16.27 7.69
N GLY A 100 1.65 -15.55 7.95
CA GLY A 100 1.68 -14.34 8.77
C GLY A 100 1.59 -13.07 7.95
N CYS A 101 1.23 -12.01 8.64
CA CYS A 101 1.37 -10.64 8.15
C CYS A 101 1.86 -9.75 9.29
N PHE A 102 2.24 -8.52 8.98
CA PHE A 102 2.43 -7.49 10.00
C PHE A 102 1.08 -6.86 10.31
N MET A 103 0.72 -6.76 11.59
CA MET A 103 -0.53 -6.11 11.98
C MET A 103 -0.42 -5.42 13.33
N THR A 104 -1.29 -4.44 13.52
CA THR A 104 -1.51 -3.79 14.81
C THR A 104 -2.63 -4.49 15.58
N GLY A 105 -2.63 -4.37 16.89
CA GLY A 105 -3.66 -4.97 17.74
C GLY A 105 -3.59 -6.49 17.83
N THR A 106 -4.32 -7.06 18.75
CA THR A 106 -4.49 -8.50 18.97
C THR A 106 -5.81 -8.78 19.64
N GLY A 107 -6.53 -9.80 19.19
CA GLY A 107 -7.82 -10.13 19.79
C GLY A 107 -8.86 -9.04 19.51
N ASP A 108 -9.33 -8.41 20.58
CA ASP A 108 -10.21 -7.24 20.56
C ASP A 108 -9.48 -5.91 20.81
N GLY A 109 -8.13 -5.93 20.84
CA GLY A 109 -7.32 -4.73 21.00
C GLY A 109 -6.98 -4.09 19.67
N ASP A 110 -6.73 -2.80 19.70
CA ASP A 110 -6.40 -1.93 18.57
C ASP A 110 -5.35 -0.88 18.93
N VAL A 111 -5.09 0.06 18.04
CA VAL A 111 -4.17 1.17 18.30
C VAL A 111 -4.87 2.20 19.15
N ASP A 112 -4.30 2.55 20.30
CA ASP A 112 -4.83 3.57 21.20
C ASP A 112 -3.81 4.68 21.49
N SER A 113 -4.34 5.90 21.48
CA SER A 113 -3.69 7.09 22.09
C SER A 113 -2.30 7.36 21.58
N GLY A 114 -2.07 7.30 20.27
CA GLY A 114 -0.76 7.60 19.71
C GLY A 114 -0.52 7.04 18.32
N VAL A 115 0.75 6.85 18.02
CA VAL A 115 1.27 6.37 16.73
C VAL A 115 2.10 5.13 16.94
N THR A 116 1.93 4.15 16.05
CA THR A 116 2.82 2.98 15.95
C THR A 116 3.34 2.83 14.53
N THR A 117 4.58 2.44 14.37
CA THR A 117 5.29 2.48 13.09
C THR A 117 6.00 1.17 12.79
N LEU A 118 5.92 0.74 11.52
CA LEU A 118 6.64 -0.39 10.94
C LEU A 118 7.54 0.13 9.82
N GLU A 119 8.83 -0.22 9.82
CA GLU A 119 9.75 0.11 8.72
C GLU A 119 10.26 -1.16 8.04
N SER A 120 10.29 -1.13 6.71
CA SER A 120 10.83 -2.20 5.88
C SER A 120 12.35 -2.28 5.98
N PRO A 121 12.96 -3.44 5.65
CA PRO A 121 14.36 -3.48 5.24
C PRO A 121 14.60 -2.56 4.03
N PRO A 122 15.87 -2.24 3.71
CA PRO A 122 16.19 -1.52 2.48
C PRO A 122 15.91 -2.41 1.26
N LEU A 123 15.13 -1.92 0.32
CA LEU A 123 14.83 -2.55 -0.96
C LEU A 123 15.71 -1.90 -2.03
N ASP A 124 16.46 -2.69 -2.79
CA ASP A 124 17.40 -2.16 -3.80
C ASP A 124 16.86 -2.31 -5.22
N PRO A 125 16.37 -1.23 -5.84
CA PRO A 125 15.87 -1.23 -7.20
C PRO A 125 16.97 -1.08 -8.27
N LEU A 126 18.25 -1.03 -7.88
CA LEU A 126 19.33 -0.72 -8.79
C LEU A 126 19.43 -1.75 -9.94
N GLY A 127 19.46 -1.24 -11.15
CA GLY A 127 19.54 -2.06 -12.36
C GLY A 127 18.19 -2.61 -12.85
N MET A 128 17.10 -2.34 -12.14
CA MET A 128 15.75 -2.71 -12.59
C MET A 128 15.23 -1.72 -13.63
N ILE A 129 14.42 -2.20 -14.55
CA ILE A 129 13.70 -1.38 -15.52
C ILE A 129 12.31 -1.11 -14.95
N ARG A 130 12.01 0.15 -14.66
CA ARG A 130 10.74 0.59 -14.06
C ARG A 130 10.37 -0.21 -12.80
N PRO A 131 11.22 -0.16 -11.77
CA PRO A 131 10.96 -0.89 -10.55
C PRO A 131 9.64 -0.44 -9.91
N THR A 132 8.92 -1.40 -9.39
CA THR A 132 7.66 -1.19 -8.68
C THR A 132 7.73 -1.94 -7.35
N ILE A 133 7.34 -1.28 -6.28
CA ILE A 133 7.10 -1.94 -5.00
C ILE A 133 5.61 -2.23 -4.92
N ARG A 134 5.26 -3.47 -4.65
CA ARG A 134 3.90 -3.91 -4.39
C ARG A 134 3.75 -4.30 -2.93
N TYR A 135 2.66 -3.87 -2.30
CA TYR A 135 2.27 -4.32 -0.98
C TYR A 135 0.74 -4.39 -0.87
N ARG A 136 0.24 -5.11 0.11
CA ARG A 136 -1.17 -5.13 0.45
C ARG A 136 -1.34 -4.51 1.81
N ARG A 137 -2.39 -3.74 1.94
CA ARG A 137 -2.76 -3.13 3.21
C ARG A 137 -4.19 -3.41 3.59
N TRP A 138 -4.40 -3.53 4.86
CA TRP A 138 -5.71 -3.62 5.50
C TRP A 138 -5.87 -2.46 6.45
N LEU A 139 -7.06 -1.88 6.52
CA LEU A 139 -7.41 -0.93 7.56
C LEU A 139 -8.85 -1.15 8.00
N GLN A 140 -9.05 -1.36 9.28
CA GLN A 140 -10.32 -1.23 9.98
C GLN A 140 -10.28 0.09 10.73
N SER A 141 -11.27 0.94 10.53
CA SER A 141 -11.49 2.15 11.30
C SER A 141 -12.98 2.41 11.38
N GLU A 142 -13.50 2.60 12.58
CA GLU A 142 -14.92 2.88 12.79
C GLU A 142 -15.30 4.34 12.50
N ASN A 143 -14.35 5.25 12.58
CA ASN A 143 -14.59 6.67 12.40
C ASN A 143 -14.11 7.18 11.05
N VAL A 144 -15.06 7.40 10.16
CA VAL A 144 -14.87 8.03 8.83
C VAL A 144 -14.39 9.50 8.91
N ILE A 145 -14.27 10.08 10.11
CA ILE A 145 -14.24 11.55 10.26
C ILE A 145 -13.11 12.07 11.14
N ALA A 146 -12.44 11.25 11.90
CA ALA A 146 -11.27 11.73 12.63
C ALA A 146 -10.13 11.89 11.63
N ALA A 147 -9.91 13.12 11.14
CA ALA A 147 -8.73 13.47 10.35
C ALA A 147 -7.41 13.17 11.09
N GLU A 148 -7.53 12.68 12.30
CA GLU A 148 -6.50 12.33 13.25
C GLU A 148 -6.15 10.84 13.19
N ASP A 149 -7.12 9.96 12.84
CA ASP A 149 -6.94 8.52 12.70
C ASP A 149 -6.65 8.19 11.25
N ARG A 150 -5.49 7.64 10.99
CA ARG A 150 -5.07 7.38 9.63
C ARG A 150 -3.96 6.34 9.53
N PHE A 151 -3.86 5.76 8.37
CA PHE A 151 -2.76 4.93 7.96
C PHE A 151 -1.97 5.67 6.88
N GLU A 152 -0.71 5.96 7.16
CA GLU A 152 0.22 6.65 6.27
C GLU A 152 1.29 5.69 5.81
N VAL A 153 1.63 5.73 4.51
CA VAL A 153 2.81 5.07 3.98
C VAL A 153 3.75 6.13 3.44
N GLU A 154 4.96 6.11 3.91
CA GLU A 154 6.01 7.02 3.49
C GLU A 154 7.18 6.23 2.91
N MET A 155 7.89 6.86 1.99
CA MET A 155 9.08 6.29 1.35
C MET A 155 10.30 7.18 1.60
N SER A 156 11.40 6.53 1.91
CA SER A 156 12.73 7.16 1.99
C SER A 156 13.66 6.55 0.95
N HIS A 157 14.48 7.37 0.32
CA HIS A 157 15.55 6.95 -0.60
C HIS A 157 16.96 7.41 -0.13
N ASP A 158 17.07 7.80 1.14
CA ASP A 158 18.31 8.26 1.77
C ASP A 158 18.59 7.54 3.11
N GLY A 159 18.14 6.27 3.19
CA GLY A 159 18.37 5.42 4.35
C GLY A 159 17.53 5.76 5.59
N GLY A 160 16.38 6.43 5.41
CA GLY A 160 15.48 6.81 6.50
C GLY A 160 15.76 8.20 7.08
N THR A 161 16.58 9.02 6.40
CA THR A 161 16.88 10.39 6.85
C THR A 161 15.73 11.34 6.54
N THR A 162 15.18 11.24 5.32
CA THR A 162 13.98 11.99 4.91
C THR A 162 12.91 11.06 4.38
N TRP A 163 11.65 11.45 4.58
CA TRP A 163 10.47 10.65 4.24
C TRP A 163 9.49 11.47 3.43
N SER A 164 8.88 10.85 2.44
CA SER A 164 7.86 11.44 1.58
C SER A 164 6.60 10.57 1.61
N LEU A 165 5.45 11.16 1.83
CA LEU A 165 4.16 10.47 1.82
C LEU A 165 3.89 9.92 0.41
N VAL A 166 3.57 8.61 0.32
CA VAL A 166 3.26 7.91 -0.93
C VAL A 166 1.87 7.29 -0.94
N ASP A 167 1.28 7.01 0.22
CA ASP A 167 -0.11 6.56 0.36
C ASP A 167 -0.71 7.09 1.66
N LEU A 168 -1.99 7.44 1.62
CA LEU A 168 -2.73 7.96 2.77
C LEU A 168 -4.13 7.35 2.80
N VAL A 169 -4.45 6.68 3.89
CA VAL A 169 -5.77 6.09 4.12
C VAL A 169 -6.39 6.70 5.35
N THR A 170 -7.55 7.32 5.18
CA THR A 170 -8.31 8.02 6.23
C THR A 170 -9.63 7.35 6.56
N TYR A 171 -9.92 6.19 5.95
CA TYR A 171 -11.10 5.38 6.24
C TYR A 171 -10.78 3.90 6.04
N GLY A 172 -11.31 3.06 6.89
CA GLY A 172 -11.16 1.60 6.80
C GLY A 172 -12.16 0.99 5.82
N THR A 173 -11.72 -0.02 5.08
CA THR A 173 -12.57 -0.82 4.21
C THR A 173 -12.81 -2.22 4.76
N SER A 174 -12.00 -2.65 5.74
CA SER A 174 -11.95 -4.03 6.24
C SER A 174 -11.72 -5.05 5.13
N GLU A 175 -10.94 -4.66 4.15
CA GLU A 175 -10.56 -5.47 2.99
C GLU A 175 -9.08 -5.28 2.69
N TRP A 176 -8.44 -6.31 2.16
CA TRP A 176 -7.08 -6.20 1.63
C TRP A 176 -7.09 -5.38 0.34
N ILE A 177 -6.28 -4.34 0.29
CA ILE A 177 -6.09 -3.48 -0.88
C ILE A 177 -4.66 -3.63 -1.38
N GLU A 178 -4.51 -4.00 -2.65
CA GLU A 178 -3.22 -4.03 -3.31
C GLU A 178 -2.81 -2.63 -3.76
N VAL A 179 -1.56 -2.28 -3.52
CA VAL A 179 -0.96 -0.98 -3.86
C VAL A 179 0.33 -1.21 -4.64
N ASP A 180 0.46 -0.56 -5.79
CA ASP A 180 1.66 -0.53 -6.61
C ASP A 180 2.29 0.87 -6.57
N LEU A 181 3.54 0.95 -6.11
CA LEU A 181 4.34 2.16 -6.10
C LEU A 181 5.41 2.10 -7.18
N SER A 182 5.21 2.83 -8.27
CA SER A 182 6.23 2.95 -9.31
C SER A 182 7.38 3.83 -8.85
N LEU A 183 8.61 3.33 -8.91
CA LEU A 183 9.81 4.06 -8.53
C LEU A 183 10.39 4.79 -9.75
N SER A 184 10.78 6.06 -9.56
CA SER A 184 11.38 6.88 -10.61
C SER A 184 12.39 7.87 -10.02
N GLY A 185 13.27 8.40 -10.84
CA GLY A 185 14.28 9.37 -10.40
C GLY A 185 15.17 8.80 -9.28
N PRO A 186 15.36 9.53 -8.17
CA PRO A 186 16.21 9.07 -7.06
C PRO A 186 15.77 7.73 -6.45
N SER A 187 14.48 7.47 -6.34
CA SER A 187 13.96 6.23 -5.77
C SER A 187 14.18 5.00 -6.63
N ALA A 188 14.46 5.16 -7.92
CA ALA A 188 14.87 4.07 -8.81
C ALA A 188 16.39 3.87 -8.89
N ALA A 189 17.18 4.70 -8.23
CA ALA A 189 18.65 4.73 -8.34
C ALA A 189 19.37 4.46 -7.02
N SER A 190 18.66 4.25 -5.93
CA SER A 190 19.22 3.98 -4.60
C SER A 190 18.26 3.08 -3.80
N PRO A 191 18.75 2.36 -2.79
CA PRO A 191 17.89 1.60 -1.91
C PRO A 191 16.82 2.48 -1.28
N VAL A 192 15.60 1.98 -1.25
CA VAL A 192 14.44 2.64 -0.64
C VAL A 192 13.99 1.89 0.60
N ARG A 193 13.30 2.59 1.50
CA ARG A 193 12.57 1.99 2.62
C ARG A 193 11.14 2.49 2.60
N LEU A 194 10.22 1.64 3.02
CA LEU A 194 8.86 2.02 3.33
C LEU A 194 8.67 2.13 4.83
N ARG A 195 7.84 3.07 5.24
CA ARG A 195 7.38 3.24 6.61
C ARG A 195 5.87 3.30 6.63
N PHE A 196 5.28 2.42 7.42
CA PHE A 196 3.85 2.28 7.61
C PHE A 196 3.51 2.77 9.02
N SER A 197 2.82 3.89 9.11
CA SER A 197 2.44 4.51 10.38
C SER A 197 0.92 4.48 10.55
N VAL A 198 0.47 3.97 11.67
CA VAL A 198 -0.95 3.98 12.06
C VAL A 198 -1.09 4.81 13.30
N ARG A 199 -2.14 5.61 13.33
CA ARG A 199 -2.42 6.46 14.49
C ARG A 199 -3.89 6.45 14.83
N ASP A 200 -4.15 6.46 16.12
CA ASP A 200 -5.42 6.78 16.76
C ASP A 200 -5.18 7.94 17.72
N LEU A 201 -5.75 9.09 17.38
CA LEU A 201 -5.59 10.34 18.13
C LEU A 201 -6.97 10.96 18.36
N GLY A 202 -7.16 11.56 19.51
CA GLY A 202 -8.41 12.27 19.83
C GLY A 202 -9.39 11.44 20.64
N GLU A 203 -10.61 11.26 20.15
CA GLU A 203 -11.62 10.40 20.80
C GLU A 203 -11.30 8.93 20.49
N ASP A 204 -11.44 8.09 21.49
CA ASP A 204 -11.23 6.64 21.42
C ASP A 204 -12.03 6.01 20.27
N SER A 205 -11.35 5.32 19.37
CA SER A 205 -11.94 4.69 18.19
C SER A 205 -11.20 3.39 17.83
N THR A 206 -11.88 2.46 17.20
CA THR A 206 -11.23 1.21 16.77
C THR A 206 -10.38 1.45 15.52
N VAL A 207 -9.06 1.30 15.65
CA VAL A 207 -8.12 1.39 14.52
C VAL A 207 -7.18 0.18 14.50
N VAL A 208 -7.36 -0.67 13.50
CA VAL A 208 -6.48 -1.83 13.26
C VAL A 208 -5.99 -1.81 11.82
N ALA A 209 -4.70 -1.99 11.64
CA ALA A 209 -4.09 -2.10 10.32
C ALA A 209 -3.29 -3.38 10.16
N ALA A 210 -3.14 -3.82 8.92
CA ALA A 210 -2.21 -4.89 8.56
C ALA A 210 -1.52 -4.57 7.22
N VAL A 211 -0.33 -5.15 7.08
CA VAL A 211 0.47 -5.10 5.84
C VAL A 211 0.94 -6.50 5.52
N ASP A 212 0.83 -6.85 4.26
CA ASP A 212 1.28 -8.11 3.68
C ASP A 212 1.80 -7.85 2.26
N GLN A 213 2.35 -8.89 1.64
CA GLN A 213 2.89 -8.82 0.32
C GLN A 213 1.95 -9.33 -0.75
#